data_64715a8de058162f83b3e9a5b8473d7b
#
_entry.id   64715a8de058162f83b3e9a5b8473d7b
#
_cell.length_a   1.000
_cell.length_b   1.000
_cell.length_c   1.000
_cell.angle_alpha   90.00
_cell.angle_beta   90.00
_cell.angle_gamma   90.00
#
_symmetry.space_group_name_H-M   'P 1'
#
loop_
_entity.id
_entity.type
_entity.pdbx_description
1 polymer ?
#
loop_
_entity_poly.entity_id
_entity_poly.type
_entity_poly.pdbx_seq_one_letter_code
_entity_poly.pdbx_strand_id
1 'polypeptide(L)'
;ISYFINIYFLYYNSALLGMGIIYNVKPIRSKDIVFLDVLSESINNPIRMLLGWSIVTSTYFPPSSILVSYWFGGAFLMAIKRYSEYRSIEDKYQAGKYRKSFKYYNENNLLISSFFYALNSVFFLGIFLIKYRIEYVLSFPLISGLFSFYLFLGMLDKSIVQTPEKLYKSKPFIAYVILFIFFMILLLFYDIELLNNLIEPLKY
;
A
#
# COMPACT_ATOMS: atom_id res chain seq x y z
N ILE A 1 2.52 28.94 -1.04
CA ILE A 1 1.59 28.43 0.00
C ILE A 1 2.31 27.44 0.91
N SER A 2 2.98 26.39 0.40
CA SER A 2 3.62 25.34 1.22
C SER A 2 4.61 25.87 2.26
N TYR A 3 5.40 26.87 1.91
CA TYR A 3 6.35 27.53 2.83
C TYR A 3 5.65 28.19 4.04
N PHE A 4 4.45 28.73 3.84
CA PHE A 4 3.69 29.38 4.91
C PHE A 4 3.05 28.40 5.91
N ILE A 5 2.97 27.10 5.57
CA ILE A 5 2.49 26.05 6.49
C ILE A 5 3.63 25.66 7.42
N ASN A 6 4.66 25.03 6.91
CA ASN A 6 5.94 24.76 7.56
C ASN A 6 6.97 24.24 6.53
N ILE A 7 8.25 24.21 6.94
CA ILE A 7 9.34 23.80 6.07
C ILE A 7 9.29 22.33 5.67
N TYR A 8 8.82 21.42 6.55
CA TYR A 8 8.69 19.99 6.24
C TYR A 8 7.61 19.73 5.21
N PHE A 9 6.50 20.47 5.30
CA PHE A 9 5.45 20.42 4.29
C PHE A 9 5.97 20.82 2.90
N LEU A 10 6.83 21.84 2.84
CA LEU A 10 7.48 22.24 1.60
C LEU A 10 8.38 21.12 1.05
N TYR A 11 9.20 20.48 1.90
CA TYR A 11 10.07 19.38 1.49
C TYR A 11 9.28 18.19 0.95
N TYR A 12 8.23 17.74 1.62
CA TYR A 12 7.42 16.61 1.17
C TYR A 12 6.63 16.94 -0.08
N ASN A 13 6.13 18.17 -0.22
CA ASN A 13 5.47 18.60 -1.45
C ASN A 13 6.44 18.65 -2.64
N SER A 14 7.68 19.10 -2.40
CA SER A 14 8.74 19.07 -3.41
C SER A 14 9.14 17.63 -3.77
N ALA A 15 9.17 16.73 -2.78
CA ALA A 15 9.41 15.30 -3.03
C ALA A 15 8.32 14.67 -3.90
N LEU A 16 7.03 14.99 -3.67
CA LEU A 16 5.93 14.56 -4.53
C LEU A 16 6.10 15.04 -5.97
N LEU A 17 6.45 16.31 -6.14
CA LEU A 17 6.71 16.87 -7.48
C LEU A 17 7.91 16.16 -8.13
N GLY A 18 9.00 15.95 -7.38
CA GLY A 18 10.18 15.23 -7.84
C GLY A 18 9.83 13.79 -8.29
N MET A 19 9.04 13.06 -7.49
CA MET A 19 8.58 11.73 -7.87
C MET A 19 7.68 11.75 -9.11
N GLY A 20 6.83 12.76 -9.26
CA GLY A 20 6.02 12.96 -10.47
C GLY A 20 6.88 13.15 -11.72
N ILE A 21 7.98 13.90 -11.60
CA ILE A 21 8.96 14.10 -12.69
C ILE A 21 9.69 12.78 -12.99
N ILE A 22 10.23 12.10 -11.99
CA ILE A 22 10.93 10.81 -12.13
C ILE A 22 10.03 9.77 -12.81
N TYR A 23 8.75 9.74 -12.45
CA TYR A 23 7.78 8.79 -12.99
C TYR A 23 7.44 9.10 -14.46
N ASN A 24 7.29 10.36 -14.84
CA ASN A 24 6.74 10.74 -16.14
C ASN A 24 7.76 11.24 -17.17
N VAL A 25 8.87 11.86 -16.73
CA VAL A 25 9.77 12.62 -17.60
C VAL A 25 11.00 11.79 -17.97
N LYS A 26 11.44 11.87 -19.24
CA LYS A 26 12.72 11.31 -19.70
C LYS A 26 13.89 12.13 -19.10
N PRO A 27 15.08 11.53 -18.83
CA PRO A 27 15.49 10.20 -19.31
C PRO A 27 15.00 9.04 -18.42
N ILE A 28 14.66 9.26 -17.14
CA ILE A 28 14.36 8.19 -16.17
C ILE A 28 13.03 7.51 -16.51
N ARG A 29 11.93 8.26 -16.52
CA ARG A 29 10.58 7.80 -16.82
C ARG A 29 10.27 6.41 -16.24
N SER A 30 10.34 6.28 -14.93
CA SER A 30 10.27 5.00 -14.20
C SER A 30 9.00 4.19 -14.51
N LYS A 31 7.92 4.82 -14.96
CA LYS A 31 6.70 4.11 -15.42
C LYS A 31 6.91 3.15 -16.59
N ASP A 32 8.01 3.29 -17.34
CA ASP A 32 8.35 2.42 -18.46
C ASP A 32 9.24 1.22 -18.04
N ILE A 33 9.73 1.21 -16.78
CA ILE A 33 10.67 0.22 -16.24
C ILE A 33 9.92 -0.75 -15.33
N VAL A 34 10.10 -2.04 -15.59
CA VAL A 34 9.49 -3.15 -14.84
C VAL A 34 9.83 -3.06 -13.35
N PHE A 35 8.88 -3.31 -12.48
CA PHE A 35 8.91 -3.17 -11.02
C PHE A 35 9.11 -1.73 -10.52
N LEU A 36 9.92 -0.90 -11.19
CA LEU A 36 10.07 0.50 -10.83
C LEU A 36 8.80 1.30 -11.08
N ASP A 37 8.00 0.93 -12.08
CA ASP A 37 6.69 1.56 -12.33
C ASP A 37 5.73 1.42 -11.15
N VAL A 38 5.76 0.28 -10.45
CA VAL A 38 4.96 0.03 -9.25
C VAL A 38 5.55 0.73 -8.03
N LEU A 39 6.87 0.56 -7.79
CA LEU A 39 7.54 1.10 -6.61
C LEU A 39 7.59 2.62 -6.59
N SER A 40 7.86 3.25 -7.75
CA SER A 40 7.92 4.72 -7.85
C SER A 40 6.55 5.39 -7.83
N GLU A 41 5.49 4.69 -8.25
CA GLU A 41 4.13 5.20 -8.10
C GLU A 41 3.65 5.08 -6.65
N SER A 42 3.90 3.94 -6.00
CA SER A 42 3.44 3.66 -4.64
C SER A 42 4.15 4.47 -3.56
N ILE A 43 5.40 4.94 -3.79
CA ILE A 43 6.12 5.77 -2.80
C ILE A 43 5.42 7.12 -2.55
N ASN A 44 4.56 7.55 -3.47
CA ASN A 44 3.73 8.73 -3.25
C ASN A 44 2.78 8.58 -2.04
N ASN A 45 2.43 7.34 -1.65
CA ASN A 45 1.55 7.10 -0.51
C ASN A 45 2.21 7.51 0.83
N PRO A 46 3.40 7.01 1.20
CA PRO A 46 4.07 7.50 2.40
C PRO A 46 4.43 8.99 2.32
N ILE A 47 4.76 9.55 1.16
CA ILE A 47 5.00 10.99 1.04
C ILE A 47 3.73 11.80 1.35
N ARG A 48 2.57 11.37 0.88
CA ARG A 48 1.29 12.00 1.24
C ARG A 48 0.96 11.87 2.74
N MET A 49 1.29 10.72 3.34
CA MET A 49 1.17 10.54 4.78
C MET A 49 2.08 11.52 5.53
N LEU A 50 3.33 11.71 5.10
CA LEU A 50 4.26 12.69 5.67
C LEU A 50 3.76 14.13 5.51
N LEU A 51 3.14 14.46 4.38
CA LEU A 51 2.49 15.77 4.19
C LEU A 51 1.40 16.00 5.25
N GLY A 52 0.47 15.05 5.40
CA GLY A 52 -0.59 15.15 6.41
C GLY A 52 -0.02 15.21 7.84
N TRP A 53 0.99 14.39 8.13
CA TRP A 53 1.64 14.35 9.42
C TRP A 53 2.28 15.70 9.77
N SER A 54 2.99 16.31 8.83
CA SER A 54 3.67 17.60 9.03
C SER A 54 2.73 18.78 9.32
N ILE A 55 1.45 18.68 8.97
CA ILE A 55 0.43 19.66 9.32
C ILE A 55 0.07 19.56 10.82
N VAL A 56 0.01 18.32 11.33
CA VAL A 56 -0.38 18.07 12.73
C VAL A 56 0.79 18.31 13.67
N THR A 57 1.99 17.87 13.31
CA THR A 57 3.21 18.07 14.11
C THR A 57 4.45 18.15 13.23
N SER A 58 5.34 19.08 13.58
CA SER A 58 6.67 19.23 12.99
C SER A 58 7.78 18.72 13.92
N THR A 59 7.43 18.32 15.16
CA THR A 59 8.41 17.94 16.19
C THR A 59 8.80 16.47 16.11
N TYR A 60 7.84 15.61 15.75
CA TYR A 60 8.05 14.16 15.70
C TYR A 60 7.87 13.61 14.30
N PHE A 61 8.76 12.70 13.91
CA PHE A 61 8.65 11.96 12.68
C PHE A 61 7.75 10.72 12.89
N PRO A 62 6.88 10.36 11.94
CA PRO A 62 6.08 9.15 12.07
C PRO A 62 6.98 7.90 12.08
N PRO A 63 6.53 6.82 12.74
CA PRO A 63 7.29 5.58 12.78
C PRO A 63 7.65 5.08 11.38
N SER A 64 8.93 4.78 11.13
CA SER A 64 9.40 4.31 9.82
C SER A 64 8.72 3.02 9.38
N SER A 65 8.37 2.14 10.32
CA SER A 65 7.68 0.89 10.03
C SER A 65 6.32 1.11 9.37
N ILE A 66 5.50 2.07 9.83
CA ILE A 66 4.22 2.35 9.17
C ILE A 66 4.41 2.99 7.80
N LEU A 67 5.43 3.82 7.61
CA LEU A 67 5.73 4.41 6.30
C LEU A 67 6.12 3.35 5.27
N VAL A 68 7.00 2.42 5.67
CA VAL A 68 7.44 1.31 4.80
C VAL A 68 6.28 0.36 4.52
N SER A 69 5.48 0.03 5.54
CA SER A 69 4.27 -0.77 5.37
C SER A 69 3.31 -0.14 4.36
N TYR A 70 3.07 1.17 4.48
CA TYR A 70 2.16 1.90 3.59
C TYR A 70 2.69 1.99 2.16
N TRP A 71 4.02 2.10 2.00
CA TRP A 71 4.66 2.02 0.69
C TRP A 71 4.43 0.66 0.02
N PHE A 72 4.78 -0.44 0.70
CA PHE A 72 4.61 -1.79 0.16
C PHE A 72 3.14 -2.18 0.01
N GLY A 73 2.25 -1.73 0.88
CA GLY A 73 0.81 -1.89 0.72
C GLY A 73 0.30 -1.23 -0.56
N GLY A 74 0.75 -0.01 -0.82
CA GLY A 74 0.48 0.69 -2.09
C GLY A 74 1.07 -0.04 -3.30
N ALA A 75 2.29 -0.61 -3.17
CA ALA A 75 2.91 -1.40 -4.22
C ALA A 75 2.12 -2.69 -4.52
N PHE A 76 1.61 -3.36 -3.49
CA PHE A 76 0.70 -4.50 -3.66
C PHE A 76 -0.56 -4.11 -4.46
N LEU A 77 -1.27 -3.05 -4.04
CA LEU A 77 -2.49 -2.61 -4.73
C LEU A 77 -2.20 -2.26 -6.20
N MET A 78 -1.07 -1.61 -6.45
CA MET A 78 -0.65 -1.23 -7.80
C MET A 78 -0.26 -2.45 -8.64
N ALA A 79 0.45 -3.44 -8.06
CA ALA A 79 0.83 -4.68 -8.76
C ALA A 79 -0.41 -5.48 -9.16
N ILE A 80 -1.42 -5.60 -8.28
CA ILE A 80 -2.69 -6.26 -8.61
C ILE A 80 -3.47 -5.50 -9.69
N LYS A 81 -3.45 -4.17 -9.66
CA LYS A 81 -4.01 -3.37 -10.74
C LYS A 81 -3.31 -3.66 -12.08
N ARG A 82 -1.96 -3.72 -12.11
CA ARG A 82 -1.19 -4.07 -13.31
C ARG A 82 -1.49 -5.50 -13.78
N TYR A 83 -1.62 -6.44 -12.85
CA TYR A 83 -2.01 -7.81 -13.16
C TYR A 83 -3.38 -7.86 -13.86
N SER A 84 -4.37 -7.19 -13.31
CA SER A 84 -5.71 -7.13 -13.88
C SER A 84 -5.75 -6.42 -15.25
N GLU A 85 -5.03 -5.31 -15.41
CA GLU A 85 -4.89 -4.60 -16.68
C GLU A 85 -4.20 -5.49 -17.74
N TYR A 86 -3.08 -6.15 -17.39
CA TYR A 86 -2.34 -7.02 -18.28
C TYR A 86 -3.20 -8.21 -18.76
N ARG A 87 -3.94 -8.84 -17.84
CA ARG A 87 -4.79 -9.99 -18.14
C ARG A 87 -5.99 -9.63 -19.01
N SER A 88 -6.49 -8.41 -18.92
CA SER A 88 -7.62 -7.95 -19.73
C SER A 88 -7.25 -7.68 -21.21
N ILE A 89 -5.95 -7.66 -21.54
CA ILE A 89 -5.47 -7.45 -22.90
C ILE A 89 -5.04 -8.79 -23.50
N GLU A 90 -5.84 -9.33 -24.45
CA GLU A 90 -5.61 -10.65 -25.06
C GLU A 90 -4.28 -10.71 -25.84
N ASP A 91 -3.92 -9.64 -26.53
CA ASP A 91 -2.71 -9.57 -27.35
C ASP A 91 -1.54 -8.90 -26.61
N LYS A 92 -0.47 -9.69 -26.36
CA LYS A 92 0.77 -9.21 -25.72
C LYS A 92 1.45 -8.04 -26.45
N TYR A 93 1.31 -7.95 -27.76
CA TYR A 93 1.86 -6.84 -28.54
C TYR A 93 1.09 -5.55 -28.24
N GLN A 94 -0.22 -5.64 -28.14
CA GLN A 94 -1.07 -4.51 -27.75
C GLN A 94 -0.82 -4.10 -26.29
N ALA A 95 -0.60 -5.06 -25.38
CA ALA A 95 -0.23 -4.79 -24.00
C ALA A 95 1.04 -3.92 -23.92
N GLY A 96 2.07 -4.26 -24.70
CA GLY A 96 3.31 -3.47 -24.76
C GLY A 96 3.15 -2.09 -25.39
N LYS A 97 2.13 -1.89 -26.26
CA LYS A 97 1.77 -0.54 -26.79
C LYS A 97 1.01 0.28 -25.75
N TYR A 98 0.12 -0.36 -25.01
CA TYR A 98 -0.65 0.28 -23.93
C TYR A 98 0.29 0.78 -22.82
N ARG A 99 1.24 -0.07 -22.38
CA ARG A 99 2.24 0.29 -21.38
C ARG A 99 3.58 -0.38 -21.71
N LYS A 100 4.67 0.40 -21.76
CA LYS A 100 5.98 -0.15 -22.16
C LYS A 100 6.51 -1.21 -21.19
N SER A 101 6.26 -1.06 -19.87
CA SER A 101 6.63 -2.07 -18.88
C SER A 101 5.96 -3.42 -19.13
N PHE A 102 4.78 -3.44 -19.78
CA PHE A 102 4.07 -4.69 -20.12
C PHE A 102 4.76 -5.55 -21.18
N LYS A 103 5.76 -5.02 -21.88
CA LYS A 103 6.60 -5.85 -22.77
C LYS A 103 7.40 -6.91 -22.01
N TYR A 104 7.69 -6.66 -20.75
CA TYR A 104 8.55 -7.49 -19.90
C TYR A 104 7.80 -8.14 -18.75
N TYR A 105 6.56 -7.71 -18.49
CA TYR A 105 5.68 -8.34 -17.52
C TYR A 105 5.03 -9.60 -18.10
N ASN A 106 4.72 -10.53 -17.20
CA ASN A 106 3.80 -11.65 -17.42
C ASN A 106 2.95 -11.84 -16.14
N GLU A 107 1.91 -12.64 -16.22
CA GLU A 107 1.01 -12.88 -15.08
C GLU A 107 1.75 -13.39 -13.85
N ASN A 108 2.70 -14.32 -14.04
CA ASN A 108 3.43 -14.93 -12.94
C ASN A 108 4.31 -13.92 -12.20
N ASN A 109 5.09 -13.11 -12.92
CA ASN A 109 5.96 -12.15 -12.24
C ASN A 109 5.19 -11.00 -11.59
N LEU A 110 4.02 -10.63 -12.11
CA LEU A 110 3.11 -9.68 -11.47
C LEU A 110 2.52 -10.26 -10.17
N LEU A 111 2.09 -11.52 -10.17
CA LEU A 111 1.59 -12.19 -8.96
C LEU A 111 2.71 -12.39 -7.93
N ILE A 112 3.90 -12.85 -8.35
CA ILE A 112 5.04 -13.04 -7.45
C ILE A 112 5.46 -11.70 -6.82
N SER A 113 5.53 -10.63 -7.62
CA SER A 113 5.86 -9.30 -7.07
C SER A 113 4.79 -8.78 -6.11
N SER A 114 3.50 -9.01 -6.41
CA SER A 114 2.42 -8.61 -5.51
C SER A 114 2.50 -9.36 -4.17
N PHE A 115 2.80 -10.65 -4.19
CA PHE A 115 3.03 -11.44 -2.98
C PHE A 115 4.22 -10.91 -2.16
N PHE A 116 5.34 -10.61 -2.83
CA PHE A 116 6.49 -9.98 -2.19
C PHE A 116 6.12 -8.65 -1.50
N TYR A 117 5.36 -7.79 -2.17
CA TYR A 117 4.91 -6.52 -1.60
C TYR A 117 3.94 -6.71 -0.43
N ALA A 118 3.01 -7.66 -0.54
CA ALA A 118 2.09 -8.00 0.55
C ALA A 118 2.83 -8.45 1.80
N LEU A 119 3.78 -9.39 1.67
CA LEU A 119 4.58 -9.88 2.79
C LEU A 119 5.38 -8.77 3.48
N ASN A 120 6.03 -7.90 2.69
CA ASN A 120 6.78 -6.77 3.26
C ASN A 120 5.84 -5.77 3.95
N SER A 121 4.69 -5.47 3.35
CA SER A 121 3.69 -4.59 3.98
C SER A 121 3.24 -5.14 5.33
N VAL A 122 2.85 -6.40 5.38
CA VAL A 122 2.37 -7.07 6.61
C VAL A 122 3.48 -7.18 7.66
N PHE A 123 4.72 -7.48 7.26
CA PHE A 123 5.87 -7.54 8.16
C PHE A 123 6.11 -6.20 8.87
N PHE A 124 6.25 -5.12 8.11
CA PHE A 124 6.48 -3.79 8.69
C PHE A 124 5.27 -3.26 9.45
N LEU A 125 4.05 -3.61 9.04
CA LEU A 125 2.85 -3.33 9.81
C LEU A 125 2.88 -4.05 11.16
N GLY A 126 3.28 -5.32 11.19
CA GLY A 126 3.44 -6.09 12.42
C GLY A 126 4.40 -5.44 13.40
N ILE A 127 5.56 -4.98 12.93
CA ILE A 127 6.52 -4.25 13.77
C ILE A 127 5.86 -2.98 14.37
N PHE A 128 5.09 -2.25 13.56
CA PHE A 128 4.37 -1.07 14.04
C PHE A 128 3.34 -1.43 15.12
N LEU A 129 2.50 -2.43 14.85
CA LEU A 129 1.42 -2.82 15.76
C LEU A 129 1.96 -3.31 17.10
N ILE A 130 2.94 -4.20 17.11
CA ILE A 130 3.56 -4.73 18.33
C ILE A 130 4.19 -3.60 19.17
N LYS A 131 4.81 -2.61 18.50
CA LYS A 131 5.49 -1.51 19.20
C LYS A 131 4.53 -0.52 19.84
N TYR A 132 3.37 -0.28 19.25
CA TYR A 132 2.48 0.80 19.68
C TYR A 132 1.21 0.32 20.36
N ARG A 133 0.64 -0.81 19.93
CA ARG A 133 -0.53 -1.43 20.56
C ARG A 133 -0.65 -2.89 20.16
N ILE A 134 -0.30 -3.75 21.10
CA ILE A 134 -0.17 -5.18 20.87
C ILE A 134 -1.49 -5.86 20.52
N GLU A 135 -2.61 -5.35 21.05
CA GLU A 135 -3.95 -5.87 20.78
C GLU A 135 -4.27 -5.88 19.28
N TYR A 136 -3.71 -4.95 18.53
CA TYR A 136 -3.90 -4.92 17.07
C TYR A 136 -3.30 -6.11 16.32
N VAL A 137 -2.44 -6.90 16.97
CA VAL A 137 -1.95 -8.17 16.39
C VAL A 137 -3.12 -9.12 16.10
N LEU A 138 -4.19 -9.08 16.90
CA LEU A 138 -5.41 -9.87 16.66
C LEU A 138 -6.12 -9.50 15.35
N SER A 139 -5.83 -8.33 14.78
CA SER A 139 -6.38 -7.92 13.48
C SER A 139 -5.67 -8.55 12.27
N PHE A 140 -4.54 -9.23 12.46
CA PHE A 140 -3.76 -9.82 11.36
C PHE A 140 -4.56 -10.75 10.44
N PRO A 141 -5.41 -11.66 10.95
CA PRO A 141 -6.24 -12.49 10.07
C PRO A 141 -7.15 -11.66 9.17
N LEU A 142 -7.71 -10.57 9.69
CA LEU A 142 -8.56 -9.67 8.91
C LEU A 142 -7.75 -8.84 7.90
N ILE A 143 -6.54 -8.40 8.27
CA ILE A 143 -5.63 -7.72 7.34
C ILE A 143 -5.24 -8.66 6.20
N SER A 144 -4.84 -9.88 6.52
CA SER A 144 -4.51 -10.91 5.52
C SER A 144 -5.69 -11.23 4.61
N GLY A 145 -6.89 -11.31 5.19
CA GLY A 145 -8.14 -11.47 4.44
C GLY A 145 -8.42 -10.29 3.50
N LEU A 146 -8.11 -9.05 3.91
CA LEU A 146 -8.26 -7.87 3.06
C LEU A 146 -7.35 -7.92 1.84
N PHE A 147 -6.07 -8.30 2.03
CA PHE A 147 -5.11 -8.50 0.94
C PHE A 147 -5.58 -9.60 -0.01
N SER A 148 -6.01 -10.75 0.54
CA SER A 148 -6.52 -11.87 -0.24
C SER A 148 -7.79 -11.52 -1.01
N PHE A 149 -8.70 -10.77 -0.40
CA PHE A 149 -9.93 -10.34 -1.06
C PHE A 149 -9.63 -9.37 -2.21
N TYR A 150 -8.70 -8.43 -2.01
CA TYR A 150 -8.31 -7.51 -3.08
C TYR A 150 -7.64 -8.24 -4.24
N LEU A 151 -6.78 -9.24 -3.94
CA LEU A 151 -6.18 -10.13 -4.94
C LEU A 151 -7.26 -10.88 -5.71
N PHE A 152 -8.22 -11.49 -5.00
CA PHE A 152 -9.36 -12.19 -5.63
C PHE A 152 -10.12 -11.28 -6.59
N LEU A 153 -10.44 -10.04 -6.18
CA LEU A 153 -11.09 -9.06 -7.06
C LEU A 153 -10.24 -8.74 -8.29
N GLY A 154 -8.91 -8.71 -8.13
CA GLY A 154 -7.97 -8.49 -9.24
C GLY A 154 -7.93 -9.64 -10.24
N MET A 155 -8.23 -10.86 -9.80
CA MET A 155 -8.23 -12.09 -10.63
C MET A 155 -9.53 -12.29 -11.41
N LEU A 156 -10.58 -11.52 -11.15
CA LEU A 156 -11.84 -11.62 -11.90
C LEU A 156 -11.67 -11.08 -13.33
N ASP A 157 -12.32 -11.71 -14.32
CA ASP A 157 -12.23 -11.31 -15.73
C ASP A 157 -12.69 -9.86 -15.97
N LYS A 158 -13.73 -9.42 -15.25
CA LYS A 158 -14.17 -8.01 -15.22
C LYS A 158 -13.79 -7.38 -13.90
N SER A 159 -12.49 -7.22 -13.69
CA SER A 159 -11.97 -6.75 -12.43
C SER A 159 -12.26 -5.26 -12.19
N ILE A 160 -12.89 -4.97 -11.05
CA ILE A 160 -13.15 -3.62 -10.58
C ILE A 160 -11.86 -2.91 -10.09
N VAL A 161 -10.78 -3.67 -9.87
CA VAL A 161 -9.48 -3.16 -9.39
C VAL A 161 -8.78 -2.28 -10.44
N GLN A 162 -9.12 -2.42 -11.72
CA GLN A 162 -8.61 -1.54 -12.78
C GLN A 162 -9.06 -0.08 -12.58
N THR A 163 -10.22 0.12 -11.95
CA THR A 163 -10.79 1.42 -11.61
C THR A 163 -11.03 1.50 -10.10
N PRO A 164 -9.96 1.70 -9.27
CA PRO A 164 -10.07 1.65 -7.80
C PRO A 164 -11.12 2.60 -7.22
N GLU A 165 -11.39 3.70 -7.92
CA GLU A 165 -12.44 4.65 -7.56
C GLU A 165 -13.86 4.05 -7.63
N LYS A 166 -14.02 2.85 -8.20
CA LYS A 166 -15.30 2.13 -8.25
C LYS A 166 -15.40 0.98 -7.26
N LEU A 167 -14.39 0.76 -6.41
CA LEU A 167 -14.40 -0.31 -5.40
C LEU A 167 -15.59 -0.23 -4.44
N TYR A 168 -16.14 0.97 -4.21
CA TYR A 168 -17.35 1.16 -3.41
C TYR A 168 -18.58 0.42 -3.99
N LYS A 169 -18.56 0.02 -5.27
CA LYS A 169 -19.63 -0.77 -5.89
C LYS A 169 -19.60 -2.25 -5.47
N SER A 170 -18.46 -2.74 -4.99
CA SER A 170 -18.35 -4.09 -4.47
C SER A 170 -18.89 -4.15 -3.03
N LYS A 171 -20.20 -4.39 -2.89
CA LYS A 171 -20.85 -4.46 -1.58
C LYS A 171 -20.15 -5.41 -0.59
N PRO A 172 -19.75 -6.65 -0.99
CA PRO A 172 -19.07 -7.57 -0.06
C PRO A 172 -17.67 -7.04 0.37
N PHE A 173 -16.95 -6.37 -0.53
CA PHE A 173 -15.66 -5.76 -0.17
C PHE A 173 -15.84 -4.61 0.83
N ILE A 174 -16.82 -3.74 0.61
CA ILE A 174 -17.13 -2.64 1.53
C ILE A 174 -17.60 -3.17 2.88
N ALA A 175 -18.46 -4.19 2.89
CA ALA A 175 -18.90 -4.84 4.15
C ALA A 175 -17.69 -5.40 4.94
N TYR A 176 -16.72 -6.01 4.25
CA TYR A 176 -15.50 -6.50 4.88
C TYR A 176 -14.65 -5.35 5.47
N VAL A 177 -14.50 -4.25 4.72
CA VAL A 177 -13.77 -3.08 5.21
C VAL A 177 -14.45 -2.46 6.44
N ILE A 178 -15.77 -2.37 6.44
CA ILE A 178 -16.54 -1.88 7.60
C ILE A 178 -16.34 -2.79 8.81
N LEU A 179 -16.43 -4.11 8.63
CA LEU A 179 -16.18 -5.10 9.67
C LEU A 179 -14.76 -4.94 10.25
N PHE A 180 -13.75 -4.79 9.38
CA PHE A 180 -12.37 -4.58 9.78
C PHE A 180 -12.20 -3.29 10.61
N ILE A 181 -12.76 -2.17 10.14
CA ILE A 181 -12.72 -0.89 10.86
C ILE A 181 -13.41 -1.01 12.22
N PHE A 182 -14.57 -1.63 12.27
CA PHE A 182 -15.30 -1.87 13.53
C PHE A 182 -14.47 -2.69 14.52
N PHE A 183 -13.83 -3.77 14.05
CA PHE A 183 -12.94 -4.58 14.86
C PHE A 183 -11.73 -3.80 15.39
N MET A 184 -11.11 -2.97 14.54
CA MET A 184 -9.99 -2.10 14.94
C MET A 184 -10.43 -1.11 16.05
N ILE A 185 -11.62 -0.53 15.92
CA ILE A 185 -12.18 0.36 16.94
C ILE A 185 -12.42 -0.39 18.25
N LEU A 186 -12.94 -1.61 18.20
CA LEU A 186 -13.11 -2.43 19.42
C LEU A 186 -11.75 -2.66 20.12
N LEU A 187 -10.72 -3.05 19.38
CA LEU A 187 -9.38 -3.27 19.93
C LEU A 187 -8.74 -1.98 20.51
N LEU A 188 -9.25 -0.82 20.14
CA LEU A 188 -8.78 0.45 20.71
C LEU A 188 -9.19 0.60 22.19
N PHE A 189 -10.34 0.05 22.57
CA PHE A 189 -10.94 0.22 23.90
C PHE A 189 -10.68 -0.97 24.85
N TYR A 190 -10.17 -2.09 24.36
CA TYR A 190 -9.90 -3.28 25.15
C TYR A 190 -8.40 -3.50 25.31
N ASP A 191 -7.92 -3.53 26.56
CA ASP A 191 -6.58 -3.95 26.92
C ASP A 191 -6.61 -5.43 27.29
N ILE A 192 -5.77 -6.24 26.66
CA ILE A 192 -5.75 -7.71 26.83
C ILE A 192 -4.44 -8.09 27.53
N GLU A 193 -4.46 -8.17 28.87
CA GLU A 193 -3.29 -8.52 29.70
C GLU A 193 -2.59 -9.81 29.25
N LEU A 194 -3.37 -10.80 28.77
CA LEU A 194 -2.83 -12.07 28.27
C LEU A 194 -1.84 -11.87 27.12
N LEU A 195 -2.12 -10.94 26.20
CA LEU A 195 -1.23 -10.64 25.06
C LEU A 195 0.07 -9.99 25.50
N ASN A 196 0.00 -9.09 26.47
CA ASN A 196 1.18 -8.46 27.04
C ASN A 196 2.12 -9.52 27.65
N ASN A 197 1.56 -10.46 28.42
CA ASN A 197 2.34 -11.55 29.04
C ASN A 197 2.93 -12.54 28.03
N LEU A 198 2.28 -12.76 26.87
CA LEU A 198 2.73 -13.71 25.85
C LEU A 198 3.83 -13.14 24.93
N ILE A 199 3.81 -11.83 24.72
CA ILE A 199 4.67 -11.19 23.68
C ILE A 199 5.76 -10.31 24.34
N GLU A 200 5.68 -10.00 25.64
CA GLU A 200 6.79 -9.36 26.32
C GLU A 200 8.06 -10.23 26.23
N PRO A 201 9.18 -9.65 25.78
CA PRO A 201 10.43 -10.38 25.77
C PRO A 201 10.79 -10.79 27.21
N LEU A 202 11.15 -12.06 27.39
CA LEU A 202 11.69 -12.54 28.66
C LEU A 202 12.82 -11.61 29.09
N LYS A 203 12.62 -10.89 30.16
CA LYS A 203 13.71 -10.12 30.82
C LYS A 203 14.62 -11.13 31.49
N TYR A 204 15.75 -11.43 30.84
CA TYR A 204 16.86 -12.17 31.44
C TYR A 204 17.70 -11.23 32.29
#